data_ad4801b14e22656e9bdaa5d7bc155c72
#
_entry.id   ad4801b14e22656e9bdaa5d7bc155c72
#
_cell.length_a   1.000
_cell.length_b   1.000
_cell.length_c   1.000
_cell.angle_alpha   90.00
_cell.angle_beta   90.00
_cell.angle_gamma   90.00
#
_symmetry.space_group_name_H-M   'P 1'
#
loop_
_entity.id
_entity.type
_entity.pdbx_description
1 polymer ?
#
loop_
_entity_poly.entity_id
_entity_poly.type
_entity_poly.pdbx_seq_one_letter_code
_entity_poly.pdbx_strand_id
1 'polypeptide(L)'
;MNHDSPLSPRPLRHLDAGPRRVLTTARLRAYGVSAAKADDQCRPGGPWQRLLPGVLLLHPGPPTSEERLHAVLLYTTRERPSARSGRVPVQPGPADSTAPHYEDAMITGLAALTLHGFSSAPPLPSLDTFDVLVPRLRRLRSTGCVRIVRAPVLPAPERVAGVPVAPVPRALADAVAGLDDTGTARRLLAEAVVGGHCDAAALVGELTAAKLLNRPHVEDAVNSLVAEGRAHAEDRLYRMVREYGLPDPLWNVDLRLPGGPHLGGLDAYWPQQAVALHLDIRREERPDDDVLRSEYARGREYLERLGITVVRVAPHRLRDAAEQQAAVIRTALTAADDREPAAHVVVLPR
;
A
#
# COMPACT_ATOMS: atom_id res chain seq x y z
N MET A 1 22.28 27.42 -55.16
CA MET A 1 22.58 28.37 -54.07
C MET A 1 21.70 27.94 -52.88
N ASN A 2 22.24 27.10 -52.00
CA ASN A 2 21.53 26.64 -50.79
C ASN A 2 21.79 27.63 -49.66
N HIS A 3 20.75 28.37 -49.28
CA HIS A 3 20.80 29.21 -48.11
C HIS A 3 20.54 28.32 -46.88
N ASP A 4 21.61 27.80 -46.28
CA ASP A 4 21.61 27.33 -44.89
C ASP A 4 21.54 28.56 -43.97
N SER A 5 20.33 28.99 -43.68
CA SER A 5 20.13 29.94 -42.58
C SER A 5 20.30 29.16 -41.26
N PRO A 6 21.26 29.54 -40.41
CA PRO A 6 21.36 28.92 -39.09
C PRO A 6 20.10 29.24 -38.28
N LEU A 7 19.32 28.20 -37.98
CA LEU A 7 18.19 28.32 -37.09
C LEU A 7 18.68 28.97 -35.77
N SER A 8 18.26 30.19 -35.52
CA SER A 8 18.53 30.88 -34.25
C SER A 8 18.13 29.96 -33.08
N PRO A 9 19.04 29.69 -32.16
CA PRO A 9 18.70 28.84 -31.03
C PRO A 9 17.57 29.52 -30.26
N ARG A 10 16.42 28.83 -30.16
CA ARG A 10 15.31 29.30 -29.33
C ARG A 10 15.84 29.58 -27.94
N PRO A 11 15.52 30.73 -27.34
CA PRO A 11 16.00 31.07 -26.01
C PRO A 11 15.50 30.02 -25.02
N LEU A 12 16.40 29.41 -24.24
CA LEU A 12 16.10 28.32 -23.31
C LEU A 12 15.16 28.74 -22.17
N ARG A 13 14.91 30.04 -22.00
CA ARG A 13 14.02 30.62 -20.99
C ARG A 13 12.58 30.07 -21.03
N HIS A 14 12.10 29.60 -22.18
CA HIS A 14 10.78 28.96 -22.25
C HIS A 14 10.71 27.62 -21.52
N LEU A 15 11.85 26.99 -21.22
CA LEU A 15 11.92 25.75 -20.45
C LEU A 15 11.84 26.03 -18.94
N ASP A 16 12.25 27.24 -18.52
CA ASP A 16 12.21 27.68 -17.11
C ASP A 16 10.80 28.10 -16.68
N ALA A 17 9.96 28.53 -17.64
CA ALA A 17 8.59 29.00 -17.38
C ALA A 17 7.55 27.88 -17.27
N GLY A 18 7.92 26.64 -17.53
CA GLY A 18 7.02 25.49 -17.42
C GLY A 18 6.77 25.07 -15.97
N PRO A 19 5.62 24.43 -15.67
CA PRO A 19 5.30 23.93 -14.34
C PRO A 19 6.28 22.86 -13.82
N ARG A 20 7.20 22.40 -14.65
CA ARG A 20 8.17 21.35 -14.32
C ARG A 20 9.58 21.77 -14.70
N ARG A 21 10.34 22.08 -13.68
CA ARG A 21 11.76 22.47 -13.81
C ARG A 21 12.73 21.29 -13.86
N VAL A 22 12.23 20.05 -13.84
CA VAL A 22 13.02 18.81 -13.88
C VAL A 22 12.76 18.09 -15.19
N LEU A 23 13.80 17.89 -16.01
CA LEU A 23 13.70 17.24 -17.31
C LEU A 23 14.80 16.18 -17.51
N THR A 24 14.48 15.16 -18.32
CA THR A 24 15.48 14.19 -18.78
C THR A 24 16.27 14.76 -19.95
N THR A 25 17.51 14.29 -20.13
CA THR A 25 18.34 14.64 -21.31
C THR A 25 17.65 14.23 -22.63
N ALA A 26 16.87 13.16 -22.63
CA ALA A 26 16.09 12.73 -23.80
C ALA A 26 15.03 13.77 -24.16
N ARG A 27 14.30 14.30 -23.17
CA ARG A 27 13.28 15.32 -23.39
C ARG A 27 13.87 16.65 -23.82
N LEU A 28 15.03 17.02 -23.25
CA LEU A 28 15.78 18.21 -23.69
C LEU A 28 16.21 18.10 -25.17
N ARG A 29 16.66 16.92 -25.60
CA ARG A 29 16.96 16.68 -27.02
C ARG A 29 15.73 16.84 -27.91
N ALA A 30 14.57 16.36 -27.49
CA ALA A 30 13.31 16.57 -28.19
C ALA A 30 12.93 18.05 -28.33
N TYR A 31 13.36 18.89 -27.37
CA TYR A 31 13.24 20.35 -27.44
C TYR A 31 14.40 21.02 -28.21
N GLY A 32 15.27 20.26 -28.89
CA GLY A 32 16.37 20.81 -29.68
C GLY A 32 17.62 21.21 -28.85
N VAL A 33 17.70 20.82 -27.57
CA VAL A 33 18.87 21.08 -26.74
C VAL A 33 19.87 19.93 -26.87
N SER A 34 21.06 20.19 -27.44
CA SER A 34 22.12 19.19 -27.55
C SER A 34 22.69 18.81 -26.20
N ALA A 35 23.30 17.60 -26.11
CA ALA A 35 23.94 17.14 -24.89
C ALA A 35 25.06 18.12 -24.45
N ALA A 36 25.90 18.56 -25.40
CA ALA A 36 26.99 19.51 -25.12
C ALA A 36 26.45 20.82 -24.54
N LYS A 37 25.31 21.33 -25.06
CA LYS A 37 24.69 22.56 -24.53
C LYS A 37 24.11 22.34 -23.14
N ALA A 38 23.48 21.18 -22.89
CA ALA A 38 22.99 20.83 -21.56
C ALA A 38 24.12 20.68 -20.53
N ASP A 39 25.24 20.07 -20.94
CA ASP A 39 26.45 19.95 -20.10
C ASP A 39 27.07 21.31 -19.80
N ASP A 40 27.10 22.21 -20.77
CA ASP A 40 27.59 23.58 -20.60
C ASP A 40 26.74 24.37 -19.59
N GLN A 41 25.42 24.25 -19.65
CA GLN A 41 24.50 24.88 -18.69
C GLN A 41 24.65 24.32 -17.25
N CYS A 42 25.16 23.09 -17.09
CA CYS A 42 25.36 22.43 -15.81
C CYS A 42 26.77 22.61 -15.22
N ARG A 43 27.60 23.49 -15.81
CA ARG A 43 28.93 23.80 -15.24
C ARG A 43 28.81 24.51 -13.87
N PRO A 44 29.82 24.42 -13.01
CA PRO A 44 29.82 25.17 -11.75
C PRO A 44 29.51 26.64 -11.97
N GLY A 45 28.50 27.17 -11.28
CA GLY A 45 27.98 28.55 -11.48
C GLY A 45 27.03 28.71 -12.66
N GLY A 46 26.74 27.66 -13.41
CA GLY A 46 25.73 27.65 -14.48
C GLY A 46 24.29 27.70 -13.97
N PRO A 47 23.33 27.96 -14.88
CA PRO A 47 21.93 28.11 -14.52
C PRO A 47 21.22 26.77 -14.25
N TRP A 48 21.79 25.63 -14.60
CA TRP A 48 21.18 24.32 -14.41
C TRP A 48 22.03 23.43 -13.49
N GLN A 49 21.39 22.41 -12.94
CA GLN A 49 22.03 21.40 -12.08
C GLN A 49 21.75 20.00 -12.58
N ARG A 50 22.72 19.10 -12.41
CA ARG A 50 22.54 17.67 -12.64
C ARG A 50 22.14 17.00 -11.32
N LEU A 51 20.86 16.65 -11.17
CA LEU A 51 20.38 15.96 -9.97
C LEU A 51 20.73 14.48 -9.96
N LEU A 52 20.54 13.82 -11.10
CA LEU A 52 20.78 12.39 -11.30
C LEU A 52 21.33 12.16 -12.70
N PRO A 53 21.97 11.01 -12.96
CA PRO A 53 22.43 10.70 -14.30
C PRO A 53 21.30 10.80 -15.32
N GLY A 54 21.40 11.73 -16.26
CA GLY A 54 20.41 11.97 -17.30
C GLY A 54 19.16 12.76 -16.85
N VAL A 55 19.13 13.30 -15.65
CA VAL A 55 18.05 14.15 -15.13
C VAL A 55 18.63 15.49 -14.65
N LEU A 56 18.09 16.57 -15.19
CA LEU A 56 18.57 17.94 -14.98
C LEU A 56 17.48 18.79 -14.31
N LEU A 57 17.92 19.66 -13.40
CA LEU A 57 17.13 20.73 -12.80
C LEU A 57 17.47 22.04 -13.51
N LEU A 58 16.45 22.75 -13.97
CA LEU A 58 16.61 23.92 -14.84
C LEU A 58 16.73 25.24 -14.07
N HIS A 59 17.27 25.21 -12.86
CA HIS A 59 17.58 26.40 -12.08
C HIS A 59 18.78 26.15 -11.14
N PRO A 60 19.46 27.20 -10.64
CA PRO A 60 20.64 27.07 -9.80
C PRO A 60 20.34 26.91 -8.30
N GLY A 61 19.08 27.08 -7.87
CA GLY A 61 18.67 26.97 -6.46
C GLY A 61 18.61 25.53 -5.97
N PRO A 62 18.53 25.29 -4.66
CA PRO A 62 18.36 23.95 -4.11
C PRO A 62 17.08 23.31 -4.63
N PRO A 63 17.09 21.99 -4.93
CA PRO A 63 15.89 21.30 -5.39
C PRO A 63 14.86 21.18 -4.26
N THR A 64 13.60 21.45 -4.57
CA THR A 64 12.47 21.20 -3.68
C THR A 64 12.21 19.70 -3.52
N SER A 65 11.45 19.31 -2.49
CA SER A 65 11.07 17.89 -2.32
C SER A 65 10.27 17.37 -3.50
N GLU A 66 9.40 18.16 -4.09
CA GLU A 66 8.65 17.79 -5.29
C GLU A 66 9.58 17.56 -6.48
N GLU A 67 10.54 18.46 -6.71
CA GLU A 67 11.53 18.32 -7.78
C GLU A 67 12.40 17.09 -7.58
N ARG A 68 12.77 16.76 -6.32
CA ARG A 68 13.50 15.54 -6.00
C ARG A 68 12.66 14.29 -6.29
N LEU A 69 11.38 14.26 -5.90
CA LEU A 69 10.46 13.15 -6.21
C LEU A 69 10.29 12.96 -7.73
N HIS A 70 10.11 14.05 -8.48
CA HIS A 70 10.07 13.98 -9.94
C HIS A 70 11.39 13.50 -10.54
N ALA A 71 12.52 13.98 -10.03
CA ALA A 71 13.83 13.55 -10.52
C ALA A 71 14.06 12.04 -10.36
N VAL A 72 13.72 11.48 -9.20
CA VAL A 72 13.90 10.04 -8.95
C VAL A 72 12.99 9.18 -9.82
N LEU A 73 11.75 9.61 -10.08
CA LEU A 73 10.85 8.94 -11.00
C LEU A 73 11.32 9.06 -12.46
N LEU A 74 11.75 10.23 -12.91
CA LEU A 74 12.31 10.44 -14.24
C LEU A 74 13.61 9.64 -14.46
N TYR A 75 14.41 9.43 -13.41
CA TYR A 75 15.58 8.57 -13.50
C TYR A 75 15.21 7.13 -13.87
N THR A 76 14.05 6.64 -13.42
CA THR A 76 13.60 5.27 -13.73
C THR A 76 13.03 5.12 -15.13
N THR A 77 12.58 6.21 -15.79
CA THR A 77 12.07 6.18 -17.16
C THR A 77 13.17 6.09 -18.23
N ARG A 78 14.45 6.12 -17.82
CA ARG A 78 15.58 6.07 -18.76
C ARG A 78 15.51 4.80 -19.61
N GLU A 79 15.26 4.99 -20.88
CA GLU A 79 15.46 3.95 -21.88
C GLU A 79 16.91 3.48 -21.88
N ARG A 80 17.09 2.16 -21.95
CA ARG A 80 18.37 1.61 -22.37
C ARG A 80 18.64 2.16 -23.77
N PRO A 81 19.89 2.56 -24.11
CA PRO A 81 20.28 2.55 -25.51
C PRO A 81 20.07 1.11 -25.99
N SER A 82 18.99 0.90 -26.70
CA SER A 82 18.61 -0.39 -27.27
C SER A 82 19.60 -0.70 -28.38
N ALA A 83 20.64 -1.46 -28.02
CA ALA A 83 21.33 -2.24 -29.04
C ALA A 83 20.34 -3.32 -29.49
N ARG A 84 19.80 -3.12 -30.69
CA ARG A 84 19.05 -4.12 -31.46
C ARG A 84 17.68 -4.55 -30.90
N SER A 85 16.65 -3.77 -31.10
CA SER A 85 15.36 -4.30 -31.52
C SER A 85 14.74 -3.32 -32.53
N GLY A 86 14.47 -3.83 -33.73
CA GLY A 86 13.89 -3.09 -34.82
C GLY A 86 12.40 -2.76 -34.61
N ARG A 87 12.11 -2.12 -33.50
CA ARG A 87 10.81 -1.47 -33.28
C ARG A 87 10.92 -0.07 -33.83
N VAL A 88 10.17 0.16 -34.89
CA VAL A 88 9.91 1.48 -35.48
C VAL A 88 9.55 2.44 -34.33
N PRO A 89 10.19 3.62 -34.23
CA PRO A 89 9.79 4.63 -33.25
C PRO A 89 8.32 4.98 -33.50
N VAL A 90 7.45 4.70 -32.54
CA VAL A 90 6.10 5.24 -32.54
C VAL A 90 6.29 6.75 -32.44
N GLN A 91 5.88 7.46 -33.48
CA GLN A 91 5.88 8.92 -33.51
C GLN A 91 5.09 9.40 -32.28
N PRO A 92 5.60 10.37 -31.51
CA PRO A 92 4.84 10.99 -30.46
C PRO A 92 3.58 11.60 -31.08
N GLY A 93 2.42 11.08 -30.67
CA GLY A 93 1.13 11.70 -30.99
C GLY A 93 1.09 13.15 -30.48
N PRO A 94 0.11 13.96 -30.91
CA PRO A 94 0.07 15.39 -30.63
C PRO A 94 0.18 15.68 -29.15
N ALA A 95 0.96 16.71 -28.83
CA ALA A 95 1.48 17.11 -27.52
C ALA A 95 0.41 17.66 -26.56
N ASP A 96 -0.55 16.82 -26.13
CA ASP A 96 -1.56 17.23 -25.14
C ASP A 96 -1.67 16.30 -23.90
N SER A 97 -0.73 15.39 -23.73
CA SER A 97 -0.61 14.66 -22.46
C SER A 97 0.55 15.23 -21.62
N THR A 98 0.26 16.28 -20.86
CA THR A 98 1.21 17.01 -19.99
C THR A 98 1.67 16.20 -18.76
N ALA A 99 1.18 14.98 -18.58
CA ALA A 99 1.57 14.12 -17.46
C ALA A 99 2.79 13.24 -17.85
N PRO A 100 3.88 13.21 -17.07
CA PRO A 100 4.94 12.26 -17.31
C PRO A 100 4.40 10.85 -17.09
N HIS A 101 4.55 9.99 -18.09
CA HIS A 101 4.39 8.55 -17.91
C HIS A 101 5.57 8.04 -17.09
N TYR A 102 5.33 7.76 -15.81
CA TYR A 102 6.25 7.03 -14.95
C TYR A 102 6.02 5.54 -15.17
N GLU A 103 6.55 5.00 -16.28
CA GLU A 103 6.39 3.60 -16.66
C GLU A 103 6.81 2.68 -15.51
N ASP A 104 5.89 1.90 -14.96
CA ASP A 104 6.15 0.84 -14.00
C ASP A 104 7.12 1.21 -12.85
N ALA A 105 7.06 2.44 -12.34
CA ALA A 105 7.84 2.89 -11.20
C ALA A 105 6.98 3.72 -10.26
N MET A 106 7.19 3.56 -8.97
CA MET A 106 6.46 4.31 -7.95
C MET A 106 7.34 4.60 -6.73
N ILE A 107 7.04 5.69 -6.04
CA ILE A 107 7.69 6.03 -4.78
C ILE A 107 7.26 5.00 -3.74
N THR A 108 8.19 4.52 -2.91
CA THR A 108 7.93 3.56 -1.82
C THR A 108 8.70 3.94 -0.55
N GLY A 109 8.63 3.15 0.48
CA GLY A 109 9.35 3.38 1.73
C GLY A 109 8.87 4.63 2.48
N LEU A 110 9.78 5.26 3.23
CA LEU A 110 9.46 6.40 4.09
C LEU A 110 8.86 7.58 3.32
N ALA A 111 9.34 7.87 2.12
CA ALA A 111 8.79 8.96 1.30
C ALA A 111 7.33 8.71 0.90
N ALA A 112 6.98 7.45 0.58
CA ALA A 112 5.61 7.07 0.30
C ALA A 112 4.71 7.23 1.53
N LEU A 113 5.18 6.80 2.71
CA LEU A 113 4.43 6.96 3.96
C LEU A 113 4.18 8.43 4.29
N THR A 114 5.17 9.29 4.11
CA THR A 114 5.00 10.74 4.28
C THR A 114 3.94 11.29 3.32
N LEU A 115 3.95 10.85 2.05
CA LEU A 115 2.94 11.25 1.06
C LEU A 115 1.54 10.74 1.43
N HIS A 116 1.43 9.56 2.04
CA HIS A 116 0.17 9.03 2.59
C HIS A 116 -0.28 9.69 3.90
N GLY A 117 0.47 10.68 4.42
CA GLY A 117 0.10 11.46 5.59
C GLY A 117 0.50 10.85 6.93
N PHE A 118 1.46 9.93 6.96
CA PHE A 118 1.99 9.38 8.21
C PHE A 118 2.73 10.43 9.02
N SER A 119 2.29 10.63 10.27
CA SER A 119 2.91 11.55 11.22
C SER A 119 4.21 11.02 11.82
N SER A 120 4.35 9.69 11.90
CA SER A 120 5.57 9.02 12.37
C SER A 120 6.65 8.92 11.29
N ALA A 121 6.33 9.21 10.03
CA ALA A 121 7.31 9.26 8.96
C ALA A 121 8.05 10.60 8.95
N PRO A 122 9.37 10.61 8.68
CA PRO A 122 10.13 11.86 8.61
C PRO A 122 9.65 12.72 7.44
N PRO A 123 9.61 14.05 7.55
CA PRO A 123 9.17 14.94 6.48
C PRO A 123 10.08 14.83 5.25
N LEU A 124 9.51 14.96 4.04
CA LEU A 124 10.25 14.81 2.78
C LEU A 124 11.56 15.63 2.69
N PRO A 125 11.65 16.86 3.21
CA PRO A 125 12.92 17.62 3.18
C PRO A 125 14.04 16.97 3.97
N SER A 126 13.74 16.21 5.02
CA SER A 126 14.75 15.53 5.86
C SER A 126 15.23 14.20 5.30
N LEU A 127 14.61 13.71 4.21
CA LEU A 127 15.02 12.48 3.57
C LEU A 127 16.18 12.73 2.60
N ASP A 128 17.33 12.12 2.85
CA ASP A 128 18.48 12.15 1.94
C ASP A 128 18.25 11.30 0.69
N THR A 129 17.54 10.19 0.85
CA THR A 129 17.27 9.22 -0.21
C THR A 129 15.78 8.94 -0.36
N PHE A 130 15.37 8.67 -1.60
CA PHE A 130 14.02 8.28 -1.96
C PHE A 130 14.02 6.86 -2.53
N ASP A 131 13.16 6.03 -2.00
CA ASP A 131 12.98 4.67 -2.48
C ASP A 131 12.03 4.66 -3.66
N VAL A 132 12.46 3.99 -4.73
CA VAL A 132 11.65 3.81 -5.92
C VAL A 132 11.50 2.33 -6.22
N LEU A 133 10.25 1.87 -6.18
CA LEU A 133 9.87 0.51 -6.49
C LEU A 133 9.78 0.33 -8.01
N VAL A 134 10.48 -0.68 -8.52
CA VAL A 134 10.54 -1.00 -9.95
C VAL A 134 10.43 -2.51 -10.17
N PRO A 135 10.04 -2.98 -11.39
CA PRO A 135 10.06 -4.39 -11.73
C PRO A 135 11.45 -5.01 -11.55
N ARG A 136 11.50 -6.28 -11.12
CA ARG A 136 12.75 -7.01 -10.88
C ARG A 136 13.70 -7.03 -12.09
N LEU A 137 13.16 -7.02 -13.29
CA LEU A 137 13.92 -7.06 -14.54
C LEU A 137 14.58 -5.72 -14.92
N ARG A 138 14.20 -4.63 -14.27
CA ARG A 138 14.80 -3.31 -14.54
C ARG A 138 16.23 -3.26 -14.02
N ARG A 139 17.18 -3.05 -14.93
CA ARG A 139 18.62 -2.96 -14.61
C ARG A 139 19.03 -1.51 -14.28
N LEU A 140 18.43 -0.95 -13.25
CA LEU A 140 18.78 0.36 -12.70
C LEU A 140 19.71 0.19 -11.50
N ARG A 141 20.55 1.18 -11.23
CA ARG A 141 21.41 1.22 -10.04
C ARG A 141 20.95 2.35 -9.13
N SER A 142 21.02 2.12 -7.82
CA SER A 142 20.88 3.19 -6.84
C SER A 142 22.02 4.20 -7.04
N THR A 143 21.70 5.49 -7.01
CA THR A 143 22.67 6.57 -7.22
C THR A 143 22.15 7.89 -6.68
N GLY A 144 23.05 8.73 -6.14
CA GLY A 144 22.63 9.99 -5.54
C GLY A 144 21.52 9.79 -4.51
N CYS A 145 20.42 10.51 -4.65
CA CYS A 145 19.27 10.42 -3.76
C CYS A 145 18.28 9.30 -4.11
N VAL A 146 18.59 8.40 -5.06
CA VAL A 146 17.71 7.28 -5.46
C VAL A 146 18.18 5.97 -4.89
N ARG A 147 17.32 5.28 -4.18
CA ARG A 147 17.46 3.86 -3.81
C ARG A 147 16.46 3.02 -4.61
N ILE A 148 16.95 2.06 -5.39
CA ILE A 148 16.11 1.19 -6.23
C ILE A 148 15.69 -0.04 -5.44
N VAL A 149 14.39 -0.15 -5.23
CA VAL A 149 13.74 -1.33 -4.64
C VAL A 149 13.13 -2.15 -5.78
N ARG A 150 13.28 -3.47 -5.74
CA ARG A 150 12.81 -4.36 -6.81
C ARG A 150 11.73 -5.30 -6.30
N ALA A 151 10.65 -5.43 -7.08
CA ALA A 151 9.62 -6.41 -6.82
C ALA A 151 9.41 -7.35 -8.03
N PRO A 152 9.09 -8.63 -7.78
CA PRO A 152 8.71 -9.56 -8.85
C PRO A 152 7.40 -9.14 -9.52
N VAL A 153 6.45 -8.68 -8.73
CA VAL A 153 5.15 -8.13 -9.15
C VAL A 153 4.99 -6.77 -8.51
N LEU A 154 4.61 -5.78 -9.30
CA LEU A 154 4.30 -4.44 -8.79
C LEU A 154 2.84 -4.38 -8.34
N PRO A 155 2.55 -3.76 -7.19
CA PRO A 155 1.18 -3.42 -6.84
C PRO A 155 0.65 -2.33 -7.78
N ALA A 156 -0.69 -2.16 -7.81
CA ALA A 156 -1.28 -1.01 -8.47
C ALA A 156 -0.86 0.29 -7.74
N PRO A 157 -0.31 1.28 -8.45
CA PRO A 157 0.11 2.52 -7.82
C PRO A 157 -1.10 3.38 -7.42
N GLU A 158 -1.00 4.04 -6.28
CA GLU A 158 -1.90 5.12 -5.88
C GLU A 158 -1.33 6.46 -6.36
N ARG A 159 -2.21 7.40 -6.71
CA ARG A 159 -1.77 8.75 -7.10
C ARG A 159 -1.91 9.71 -5.94
N VAL A 160 -0.77 10.12 -5.38
CA VAL A 160 -0.71 11.09 -4.29
C VAL A 160 0.13 12.29 -4.73
N ALA A 161 -0.38 13.50 -4.57
CA ALA A 161 0.29 14.74 -5.02
C ALA A 161 0.80 14.66 -6.48
N GLY A 162 0.07 13.96 -7.36
CA GLY A 162 0.40 13.85 -8.79
C GLY A 162 1.51 12.85 -9.13
N VAL A 163 2.07 12.14 -8.15
CA VAL A 163 3.10 11.10 -8.36
C VAL A 163 2.55 9.70 -8.06
N PRO A 164 3.05 8.65 -8.74
CA PRO A 164 2.71 7.27 -8.41
C PRO A 164 3.42 6.85 -7.11
N VAL A 165 2.64 6.34 -6.18
CA VAL A 165 3.07 5.93 -4.84
C VAL A 165 2.63 4.49 -4.60
N ALA A 166 3.47 3.70 -3.94
CA ALA A 166 3.12 2.35 -3.54
C ALA A 166 2.00 2.37 -2.49
N PRO A 167 1.05 1.41 -2.52
CA PRO A 167 0.04 1.27 -1.46
C PRO A 167 0.69 1.15 -0.09
N VAL A 168 -0.02 1.64 0.94
CA VAL A 168 0.50 1.72 2.31
C VAL A 168 1.13 0.41 2.81
N PRO A 169 0.52 -0.79 2.67
CA PRO A 169 1.13 -2.02 3.17
C PRO A 169 2.50 -2.30 2.53
N ARG A 170 2.61 -2.05 1.22
CA ARG A 170 3.86 -2.23 0.48
C ARG A 170 4.92 -1.19 0.89
N ALA A 171 4.53 0.08 0.97
CA ALA A 171 5.41 1.16 1.38
C ALA A 171 5.97 0.93 2.80
N LEU A 172 5.14 0.42 3.72
CA LEU A 172 5.56 0.02 5.07
C LEU A 172 6.57 -1.11 5.06
N ALA A 173 6.31 -2.18 4.29
CA ALA A 173 7.25 -3.29 4.20
C ALA A 173 8.61 -2.82 3.69
N ASP A 174 8.64 -1.98 2.64
CA ASP A 174 9.88 -1.43 2.10
C ASP A 174 10.59 -0.48 3.08
N ALA A 175 9.83 0.34 3.86
CA ALA A 175 10.37 1.21 4.89
C ALA A 175 11.00 0.41 6.03
N VAL A 176 10.27 -0.55 6.60
CA VAL A 176 10.71 -1.40 7.71
C VAL A 176 11.92 -2.26 7.30
N ALA A 177 11.99 -2.70 6.04
CA ALA A 177 13.16 -3.42 5.53
C ALA A 177 14.47 -2.62 5.63
N GLY A 178 14.39 -1.30 5.54
CA GLY A 178 15.52 -0.37 5.57
C GLY A 178 15.75 0.32 6.92
N LEU A 179 14.93 0.06 7.93
CA LEU A 179 15.05 0.68 9.25
C LEU A 179 15.80 -0.25 10.22
N ASP A 180 16.79 0.32 10.90
CA ASP A 180 17.48 -0.34 12.01
C ASP A 180 16.85 0.04 13.37
N ASP A 181 16.14 1.18 13.42
CA ASP A 181 15.46 1.64 14.64
C ASP A 181 14.11 0.96 14.82
N THR A 182 14.08 0.04 15.78
CA THR A 182 12.89 -0.72 16.21
C THR A 182 11.75 0.19 16.66
N GLY A 183 12.07 1.29 17.33
CA GLY A 183 11.06 2.23 17.83
C GLY A 183 10.32 2.93 16.71
N THR A 184 11.03 3.36 15.69
CA THR A 184 10.42 3.99 14.49
C THR A 184 9.62 2.97 13.68
N ALA A 185 10.15 1.75 13.49
CA ALA A 185 9.40 0.69 12.81
C ALA A 185 8.07 0.40 13.53
N ARG A 186 8.09 0.25 14.86
CA ARG A 186 6.88 0.03 15.67
C ARG A 186 5.87 1.17 15.56
N ARG A 187 6.32 2.45 15.63
CA ARG A 187 5.42 3.61 15.49
C ARG A 187 4.73 3.65 14.12
N LEU A 188 5.49 3.42 13.05
CA LEU A 188 4.94 3.38 11.68
C LEU A 188 3.92 2.26 11.52
N LEU A 189 4.22 1.07 12.01
CA LEU A 189 3.31 -0.07 11.96
C LEU A 189 2.04 0.19 12.78
N ALA A 190 2.17 0.77 13.98
CA ALA A 190 1.04 1.14 14.83
C ALA A 190 0.15 2.19 14.16
N GLU A 191 0.75 3.27 13.63
CA GLU A 191 0.01 4.32 12.94
C GLU A 191 -0.77 3.77 11.73
N ALA A 192 -0.19 2.82 10.99
CA ALA A 192 -0.85 2.22 9.85
C ALA A 192 -2.18 1.53 10.19
N VAL A 193 -2.21 0.79 11.28
CA VAL A 193 -3.38 0.00 11.69
C VAL A 193 -4.33 0.86 12.52
N VAL A 194 -3.84 1.55 13.56
CA VAL A 194 -4.65 2.37 14.46
C VAL A 194 -5.18 3.61 13.74
N GLY A 195 -4.36 4.24 12.89
CA GLY A 195 -4.75 5.37 12.03
C GLY A 195 -5.70 4.97 10.88
N GLY A 196 -5.92 3.68 10.67
CA GLY A 196 -6.83 3.18 9.63
C GLY A 196 -6.31 3.32 8.21
N HIS A 197 -5.00 3.48 8.03
CA HIS A 197 -4.37 3.58 6.72
C HIS A 197 -4.37 2.24 5.95
N CYS A 198 -4.36 1.12 6.67
CA CYS A 198 -4.51 -0.20 6.08
C CYS A 198 -5.02 -1.23 7.10
N ASP A 199 -5.48 -2.37 6.61
CA ASP A 199 -5.84 -3.51 7.45
C ASP A 199 -4.59 -4.23 7.97
N ALA A 200 -4.63 -4.68 9.22
CA ALA A 200 -3.53 -5.44 9.83
C ALA A 200 -3.17 -6.70 9.02
N ALA A 201 -4.18 -7.38 8.47
CA ALA A 201 -3.96 -8.58 7.64
C ALA A 201 -3.23 -8.26 6.33
N ALA A 202 -3.57 -7.15 5.66
CA ALA A 202 -2.88 -6.70 4.46
C ALA A 202 -1.41 -6.38 4.74
N LEU A 203 -1.14 -5.72 5.88
CA LEU A 203 0.20 -5.40 6.34
C LEU A 203 1.01 -6.67 6.64
N VAL A 204 0.47 -7.60 7.45
CA VAL A 204 1.11 -8.89 7.76
C VAL A 204 1.42 -9.65 6.47
N GLY A 205 0.52 -9.59 5.50
CA GLY A 205 0.71 -10.15 4.18
C GLY A 205 1.96 -9.66 3.47
N GLU A 206 2.16 -8.36 3.38
CA GLU A 206 3.33 -7.75 2.73
C GLU A 206 4.62 -8.02 3.53
N LEU A 207 4.58 -7.93 4.87
CA LEU A 207 5.72 -8.23 5.73
C LEU A 207 6.17 -9.69 5.59
N THR A 208 5.23 -10.63 5.46
CA THR A 208 5.51 -12.05 5.22
C THR A 208 6.15 -12.24 3.84
N ALA A 209 5.57 -11.64 2.80
CA ALA A 209 6.10 -11.72 1.43
C ALA A 209 7.53 -11.15 1.34
N ALA A 210 7.81 -10.10 2.11
CA ALA A 210 9.13 -9.50 2.23
C ALA A 210 10.09 -10.28 3.18
N LYS A 211 9.63 -11.37 3.82
CA LYS A 211 10.36 -12.18 4.82
C LYS A 211 10.86 -11.36 6.02
N LEU A 212 10.11 -10.31 6.39
CA LEU A 212 10.48 -9.43 7.50
C LEU A 212 10.03 -9.95 8.85
N LEU A 213 9.02 -10.84 8.90
CA LEU A 213 8.56 -11.48 10.14
C LEU A 213 9.62 -12.37 10.81
N ASN A 214 10.69 -12.72 10.08
CA ASN A 214 11.83 -13.43 10.68
C ASN A 214 12.72 -12.52 11.55
N ARG A 215 12.44 -11.21 11.59
CA ARG A 215 13.14 -10.27 12.47
C ARG A 215 12.35 -10.15 13.77
N PRO A 216 12.93 -10.51 14.95
CA PRO A 216 12.19 -10.56 16.22
C PRO A 216 11.43 -9.27 16.54
N HIS A 217 12.03 -8.12 16.33
CA HIS A 217 11.40 -6.81 16.60
C HIS A 217 10.22 -6.49 15.66
N VAL A 218 10.20 -7.04 14.45
CA VAL A 218 9.08 -6.90 13.51
C VAL A 218 7.97 -7.85 13.91
N GLU A 219 8.31 -9.07 14.26
CA GLU A 219 7.37 -10.09 14.76
C GLU A 219 6.65 -9.60 16.03
N ASP A 220 7.39 -9.10 17.00
CA ASP A 220 6.83 -8.55 18.25
C ASP A 220 5.91 -7.36 17.98
N ALA A 221 6.33 -6.43 17.10
CA ALA A 221 5.51 -5.29 16.73
C ALA A 221 4.22 -5.72 16.03
N VAL A 222 4.30 -6.69 15.12
CA VAL A 222 3.14 -7.23 14.40
C VAL A 222 2.19 -7.96 15.32
N ASN A 223 2.69 -8.79 16.23
CA ASN A 223 1.86 -9.49 17.23
C ASN A 223 1.10 -8.49 18.12
N SER A 224 1.78 -7.43 18.57
CA SER A 224 1.14 -6.35 19.33
C SER A 224 0.05 -5.65 18.52
N LEU A 225 0.31 -5.35 17.24
CA LEU A 225 -0.65 -4.69 16.34
C LEU A 225 -1.86 -5.56 16.01
N VAL A 226 -1.66 -6.85 15.80
CA VAL A 226 -2.78 -7.79 15.57
C VAL A 226 -3.68 -7.84 16.80
N ALA A 227 -3.09 -7.87 18.00
CA ALA A 227 -3.85 -7.82 19.25
C ALA A 227 -4.60 -6.49 19.43
N GLU A 228 -3.94 -5.35 19.16
CA GLU A 228 -4.58 -4.01 19.20
C GLU A 228 -5.67 -3.87 18.14
N GLY A 229 -5.42 -4.33 16.91
CA GLY A 229 -6.39 -4.33 15.82
C GLY A 229 -7.63 -5.16 16.14
N ARG A 230 -7.45 -6.30 16.80
CA ARG A 230 -8.52 -7.15 17.30
C ARG A 230 -9.35 -6.41 18.36
N ALA A 231 -8.69 -5.82 19.37
CA ALA A 231 -9.36 -5.07 20.43
C ALA A 231 -10.20 -3.91 19.88
N HIS A 232 -9.68 -3.17 18.89
CA HIS A 232 -10.43 -2.10 18.21
C HIS A 232 -11.62 -2.63 17.40
N ALA A 233 -11.48 -3.79 16.76
CA ALA A 233 -12.59 -4.40 16.02
C ALA A 233 -13.68 -4.89 16.98
N GLU A 234 -13.30 -5.49 18.11
CA GLU A 234 -14.21 -5.88 19.17
C GLU A 234 -14.96 -4.66 19.73
N ASP A 235 -14.27 -3.56 20.06
CA ASP A 235 -14.89 -2.33 20.55
C ASP A 235 -15.89 -1.71 19.53
N ARG A 236 -15.55 -1.73 18.24
CA ARG A 236 -16.48 -1.31 17.18
C ARG A 236 -17.69 -2.24 17.07
N LEU A 237 -17.50 -3.53 17.22
CA LEU A 237 -18.58 -4.51 17.23
C LEU A 237 -19.50 -4.29 18.43
N TYR A 238 -18.97 -4.07 19.63
CA TYR A 238 -19.75 -3.71 20.82
C TYR A 238 -20.58 -2.45 20.58
N ARG A 239 -19.96 -1.39 20.05
CA ARG A 239 -20.66 -0.14 19.73
C ARG A 239 -21.77 -0.34 18.71
N MET A 240 -21.50 -1.08 17.64
CA MET A 240 -22.48 -1.39 16.59
C MET A 240 -23.69 -2.14 17.16
N VAL A 241 -23.49 -3.17 18.00
CA VAL A 241 -24.60 -3.92 18.60
C VAL A 241 -25.51 -2.99 19.40
N ARG A 242 -24.92 -2.07 20.20
CA ARG A 242 -25.68 -1.11 21.03
C ARG A 242 -26.35 -0.02 20.19
N GLU A 243 -25.64 0.57 19.24
CA GLU A 243 -26.09 1.70 18.44
C GLU A 243 -27.27 1.32 17.53
N TYR A 244 -27.20 0.12 16.95
CA TYR A 244 -28.26 -0.37 16.06
C TYR A 244 -29.31 -1.25 16.73
N GLY A 245 -29.30 -1.33 18.06
CA GLY A 245 -30.33 -2.02 18.85
C GLY A 245 -30.43 -3.52 18.56
N LEU A 246 -29.30 -4.17 18.31
CA LEU A 246 -29.26 -5.64 18.20
C LEU A 246 -29.38 -6.27 19.60
N PRO A 247 -29.95 -7.48 19.74
CA PRO A 247 -29.97 -8.22 21.00
C PRO A 247 -28.54 -8.40 21.56
N ASP A 248 -28.38 -8.34 22.86
CA ASP A 248 -27.08 -8.55 23.49
C ASP A 248 -26.61 -10.02 23.33
N PRO A 249 -25.48 -10.27 22.69
CA PRO A 249 -24.93 -11.61 22.55
C PRO A 249 -24.11 -12.02 23.79
N LEU A 250 -23.76 -13.30 23.87
CA LEU A 250 -22.65 -13.75 24.69
C LEU A 250 -21.35 -13.42 23.96
N TRP A 251 -20.47 -12.69 24.61
CA TRP A 251 -19.21 -12.22 24.06
C TRP A 251 -18.05 -13.17 24.34
N ASN A 252 -17.12 -13.31 23.38
CA ASN A 252 -15.87 -14.07 23.55
C ASN A 252 -16.10 -15.46 24.15
N VAL A 253 -16.82 -16.31 23.44
CA VAL A 253 -17.20 -17.63 23.91
C VAL A 253 -16.56 -18.75 23.09
N ASP A 254 -16.36 -19.88 23.77
CA ASP A 254 -16.02 -21.16 23.15
C ASP A 254 -17.24 -22.08 23.12
N LEU A 255 -17.51 -22.69 21.96
CA LEU A 255 -18.56 -23.68 21.83
C LEU A 255 -17.98 -25.09 21.93
N ARG A 256 -18.70 -26.00 22.65
CA ARG A 256 -18.39 -27.42 22.73
C ARG A 256 -19.66 -28.26 22.59
N LEU A 257 -19.52 -29.46 22.08
CA LEU A 257 -20.56 -30.46 22.23
C LEU A 257 -20.57 -31.05 23.64
N PRO A 258 -21.71 -31.38 24.23
CA PRO A 258 -21.79 -32.05 25.53
C PRO A 258 -20.96 -33.33 25.50
N GLY A 259 -19.89 -33.38 26.30
CA GLY A 259 -18.96 -34.52 26.32
C GLY A 259 -18.16 -34.77 25.04
N GLY A 260 -18.19 -33.80 24.09
CA GLY A 260 -17.59 -33.90 22.76
C GLY A 260 -16.49 -32.90 22.47
N PRO A 261 -16.07 -32.78 21.22
CA PRO A 261 -14.97 -31.92 20.80
C PRO A 261 -15.30 -30.44 20.96
N HIS A 262 -14.24 -29.63 21.05
CA HIS A 262 -14.29 -28.17 20.94
C HIS A 262 -14.65 -27.76 19.51
N LEU A 263 -15.63 -26.87 19.36
CA LEU A 263 -16.18 -26.43 18.06
C LEU A 263 -15.50 -25.15 17.54
N GLY A 264 -14.85 -24.40 18.43
CA GLY A 264 -14.15 -23.17 18.12
C GLY A 264 -14.56 -21.98 18.99
N GLY A 265 -13.73 -20.93 18.95
CA GLY A 265 -13.99 -19.66 19.63
C GLY A 265 -14.77 -18.71 18.72
N LEU A 266 -15.71 -17.97 19.32
CA LEU A 266 -16.56 -16.99 18.66
C LEU A 266 -16.42 -15.63 19.35
N ASP A 267 -16.53 -14.58 18.57
CA ASP A 267 -16.46 -13.21 19.09
C ASP A 267 -17.81 -12.77 19.69
N ALA A 268 -18.93 -13.22 19.10
CA ALA A 268 -20.27 -13.06 19.65
C ALA A 268 -21.16 -14.28 19.35
N TYR A 269 -22.07 -14.61 20.26
CA TYR A 269 -23.02 -15.72 20.08
C TYR A 269 -24.39 -15.36 20.64
N TRP A 270 -25.43 -15.57 19.86
CA TRP A 270 -26.84 -15.44 20.26
C TRP A 270 -27.41 -16.85 20.47
N PRO A 271 -27.50 -17.34 21.72
CA PRO A 271 -27.91 -18.72 21.99
C PRO A 271 -29.32 -19.05 21.58
N GLN A 272 -30.23 -18.07 21.72
CA GLN A 272 -31.66 -18.25 21.42
C GLN A 272 -31.90 -18.48 19.92
N GLN A 273 -31.16 -17.76 19.08
CA GLN A 273 -31.24 -17.82 17.64
C GLN A 273 -30.20 -18.78 17.04
N ALA A 274 -29.29 -19.33 17.83
CA ALA A 274 -28.15 -20.10 17.36
C ALA A 274 -27.35 -19.39 16.25
N VAL A 275 -27.14 -18.09 16.41
CA VAL A 275 -26.34 -17.27 15.50
C VAL A 275 -24.97 -16.99 16.13
N ALA A 276 -23.94 -17.31 15.40
CA ALA A 276 -22.53 -17.11 15.77
C ALA A 276 -21.91 -15.99 14.91
N LEU A 277 -21.11 -15.14 15.51
CA LEU A 277 -20.36 -14.11 14.79
C LEU A 277 -18.87 -14.32 15.00
N HIS A 278 -18.14 -14.21 13.88
CA HIS A 278 -16.68 -14.29 13.87
C HIS A 278 -16.09 -13.04 13.22
N LEU A 279 -15.18 -12.36 13.93
CA LEU A 279 -14.37 -11.27 13.37
C LEU A 279 -13.29 -11.88 12.49
N ASP A 280 -13.40 -11.64 11.19
CA ASP A 280 -12.41 -12.10 10.23
C ASP A 280 -11.24 -11.13 10.15
N ILE A 281 -10.24 -11.36 11.01
CA ILE A 281 -9.01 -10.56 11.06
C ILE A 281 -8.03 -10.99 9.95
N ARG A 282 -8.29 -12.11 9.29
CA ARG A 282 -7.44 -12.68 8.22
C ARG A 282 -8.00 -12.36 6.85
N ARG A 283 -7.12 -11.95 5.93
CA ARG A 283 -7.50 -11.59 4.56
C ARG A 283 -7.98 -12.82 3.77
N GLU A 284 -9.11 -12.69 3.07
CA GLU A 284 -9.73 -13.73 2.22
C GLU A 284 -8.90 -14.12 0.98
N GLU A 285 -7.76 -13.48 0.70
CA GLU A 285 -7.10 -13.55 -0.60
C GLU A 285 -5.63 -13.97 -0.54
N ARG A 286 -5.32 -15.15 -0.02
CA ARG A 286 -4.06 -15.81 -0.36
C ARG A 286 -4.33 -17.17 -0.97
N PRO A 287 -3.94 -17.38 -2.25
CA PRO A 287 -4.09 -18.70 -2.90
C PRO A 287 -3.27 -19.81 -2.24
N ASP A 288 -2.22 -19.47 -1.49
CA ASP A 288 -1.27 -20.44 -0.93
C ASP A 288 -1.63 -21.01 0.46
N ASP A 289 -2.73 -20.55 1.08
CA ASP A 289 -3.17 -21.00 2.42
C ASP A 289 -4.37 -21.95 2.36
N ASP A 290 -4.40 -22.82 1.35
CA ASP A 290 -5.50 -23.77 1.12
C ASP A 290 -5.77 -24.70 2.31
N VAL A 291 -4.75 -25.04 3.10
CA VAL A 291 -4.90 -25.93 4.26
C VAL A 291 -5.67 -25.25 5.39
N LEU A 292 -5.26 -24.04 5.78
CA LEU A 292 -5.96 -23.26 6.81
C LEU A 292 -7.36 -22.84 6.38
N ARG A 293 -7.53 -22.47 5.11
CA ARG A 293 -8.85 -22.18 4.53
C ARG A 293 -9.77 -23.39 4.59
N SER A 294 -9.24 -24.59 4.30
CA SER A 294 -10.01 -25.83 4.38
C SER A 294 -10.41 -26.20 5.81
N GLU A 295 -9.57 -25.94 6.80
CA GLU A 295 -9.87 -26.19 8.21
C GLU A 295 -10.95 -25.22 8.73
N TYR A 296 -10.88 -23.93 8.40
CA TYR A 296 -11.90 -22.97 8.75
C TYR A 296 -13.24 -23.23 8.02
N ALA A 297 -13.17 -23.61 6.74
CA ALA A 297 -14.36 -23.98 5.99
C ALA A 297 -15.05 -25.22 6.59
N ARG A 298 -14.27 -26.24 7.01
CA ARG A 298 -14.78 -27.42 7.70
C ARG A 298 -15.39 -27.10 9.05
N GLY A 299 -14.73 -26.22 9.83
CA GLY A 299 -15.27 -25.76 11.12
C GLY A 299 -16.63 -25.05 10.96
N ARG A 300 -16.73 -24.15 9.97
CA ARG A 300 -17.99 -23.47 9.65
C ARG A 300 -19.07 -24.47 9.20
N GLU A 301 -18.76 -25.33 8.23
CA GLU A 301 -19.69 -26.34 7.73
C GLU A 301 -20.18 -27.26 8.85
N TYR A 302 -19.31 -27.54 9.82
CA TYR A 302 -19.69 -28.31 10.99
C TYR A 302 -20.66 -27.57 11.91
N LEU A 303 -20.44 -26.28 12.18
CA LEU A 303 -21.37 -25.44 12.93
C LEU A 303 -22.72 -25.30 12.21
N GLU A 304 -22.71 -25.10 10.90
CA GLU A 304 -23.92 -25.00 10.08
C GLU A 304 -24.72 -26.33 10.10
N ARG A 305 -24.06 -27.48 10.08
CA ARG A 305 -24.71 -28.82 10.24
C ARG A 305 -25.37 -28.99 11.62
N LEU A 306 -24.85 -28.30 12.65
CA LEU A 306 -25.43 -28.29 13.99
C LEU A 306 -26.58 -27.27 14.10
N GLY A 307 -26.98 -26.62 13.02
CA GLY A 307 -28.04 -25.59 12.99
C GLY A 307 -27.58 -24.21 13.43
N ILE A 308 -26.25 -23.98 13.57
CA ILE A 308 -25.70 -22.68 13.99
C ILE A 308 -25.38 -21.88 12.73
N THR A 309 -25.99 -20.70 12.60
CA THR A 309 -25.70 -19.77 11.51
C THR A 309 -24.44 -18.97 11.82
N VAL A 310 -23.41 -19.01 10.96
CA VAL A 310 -22.15 -18.28 11.17
C VAL A 310 -22.11 -17.02 10.31
N VAL A 311 -22.07 -15.85 10.97
CA VAL A 311 -21.87 -14.55 10.34
C VAL A 311 -20.40 -14.14 10.48
N ARG A 312 -19.77 -13.78 9.37
CA ARG A 312 -18.38 -13.28 9.35
C ARG A 312 -18.37 -11.80 9.08
N VAL A 313 -17.64 -11.06 9.87
CA VAL A 313 -17.51 -9.60 9.75
C VAL A 313 -16.04 -9.23 9.70
N ALA A 314 -15.63 -8.59 8.61
CA ALA A 314 -14.28 -8.07 8.48
C ALA A 314 -14.14 -6.74 9.25
N PRO A 315 -13.02 -6.47 9.94
CA PRO A 315 -12.80 -5.26 10.72
C PRO A 315 -13.01 -3.95 9.96
N HIS A 316 -12.61 -3.91 8.67
CA HIS A 316 -12.83 -2.72 7.84
C HIS A 316 -14.32 -2.44 7.61
N ARG A 317 -15.16 -3.47 7.47
CA ARG A 317 -16.61 -3.29 7.30
C ARG A 317 -17.29 -2.73 8.55
N LEU A 318 -16.78 -3.02 9.75
CA LEU A 318 -17.25 -2.38 10.99
C LEU A 318 -16.91 -0.89 11.03
N ARG A 319 -15.84 -0.49 10.37
CA ARG A 319 -15.42 0.91 10.26
C ARG A 319 -16.21 1.66 9.20
N ASP A 320 -16.35 1.06 8.01
CA ASP A 320 -16.78 1.76 6.79
C ASP A 320 -18.27 1.56 6.48
N ALA A 321 -18.89 0.50 7.03
CA ALA A 321 -20.26 0.07 6.71
C ALA A 321 -20.97 -0.59 7.89
N ALA A 322 -20.85 -0.02 9.10
CA ALA A 322 -21.41 -0.58 10.34
C ALA A 322 -22.93 -0.84 10.25
N GLU A 323 -23.69 0.09 9.67
CA GLU A 323 -25.14 -0.06 9.47
C GLU A 323 -25.48 -1.27 8.60
N GLN A 324 -24.76 -1.47 7.50
CA GLN A 324 -24.95 -2.63 6.62
C GLN A 324 -24.63 -3.94 7.35
N GLN A 325 -23.58 -3.95 8.17
CA GLN A 325 -23.22 -5.14 8.96
C GLN A 325 -24.29 -5.43 10.02
N ALA A 326 -24.81 -4.41 10.68
CA ALA A 326 -25.93 -4.55 11.63
C ALA A 326 -27.19 -5.10 10.95
N ALA A 327 -27.49 -4.66 9.72
CA ALA A 327 -28.59 -5.20 8.92
C ALA A 327 -28.40 -6.68 8.58
N VAL A 328 -27.18 -7.09 8.19
CA VAL A 328 -26.85 -8.51 7.93
C VAL A 328 -27.07 -9.36 9.18
N ILE A 329 -26.56 -8.92 10.33
CA ILE A 329 -26.74 -9.64 11.60
C ILE A 329 -28.23 -9.72 11.96
N ARG A 330 -28.97 -8.62 11.86
CA ARG A 330 -30.43 -8.60 12.12
C ARG A 330 -31.17 -9.58 11.24
N THR A 331 -30.85 -9.62 9.93
CA THR A 331 -31.43 -10.60 9.01
C THR A 331 -31.13 -12.03 9.42
N ALA A 332 -29.89 -12.32 9.84
CA ALA A 332 -29.52 -13.63 10.32
C ALA A 332 -30.27 -14.04 11.59
N LEU A 333 -30.42 -13.11 12.54
CA LEU A 333 -31.20 -13.34 13.77
C LEU A 333 -32.67 -13.62 13.47
N THR A 334 -33.32 -12.76 12.65
CA THR A 334 -34.72 -12.94 12.28
C THR A 334 -34.96 -14.25 11.51
N ALA A 335 -34.07 -14.58 10.57
CA ALA A 335 -34.19 -15.84 9.82
C ALA A 335 -33.97 -17.10 10.68
N ALA A 336 -33.32 -16.95 11.82
CA ALA A 336 -33.08 -18.05 12.76
C ALA A 336 -34.25 -18.28 13.73
N ASP A 337 -35.10 -17.26 14.00
CA ASP A 337 -36.26 -17.41 14.85
C ASP A 337 -37.31 -18.37 14.25
N ASP A 338 -37.31 -18.55 12.93
CA ASP A 338 -38.24 -19.45 12.20
C ASP A 338 -37.68 -20.90 12.02
N ARG A 339 -36.53 -21.22 12.61
CA ARG A 339 -35.85 -22.51 12.45
C ARG A 339 -36.03 -23.42 13.64
N GLU A 340 -35.89 -24.74 13.40
CA GLU A 340 -35.79 -25.71 14.48
C GLU A 340 -34.60 -25.39 15.41
N PRO A 341 -34.74 -25.65 16.73
CA PRO A 341 -33.67 -25.40 17.68
C PRO A 341 -32.36 -26.10 17.24
N ALA A 342 -31.26 -25.36 17.36
CA ALA A 342 -29.94 -25.91 17.10
C ALA A 342 -29.62 -27.07 18.06
N ALA A 343 -28.68 -27.91 17.67
CA ALA A 343 -28.14 -28.94 18.53
C ALA A 343 -27.69 -28.34 19.87
N HIS A 344 -27.91 -29.11 20.96
CA HIS A 344 -27.49 -28.63 22.28
C HIS A 344 -25.96 -28.45 22.32
N VAL A 345 -25.53 -27.23 22.55
CA VAL A 345 -24.11 -26.87 22.66
C VAL A 345 -23.82 -26.28 24.04
N VAL A 346 -22.64 -26.56 24.56
CA VAL A 346 -22.15 -25.98 25.80
C VAL A 346 -21.36 -24.72 25.45
N VAL A 347 -21.74 -23.59 26.06
CA VAL A 347 -21.08 -22.29 25.88
C VAL A 347 -20.18 -22.04 27.07
N LEU A 348 -18.90 -21.80 26.85
CA LEU A 348 -17.91 -21.49 27.86
C LEU A 348 -17.34 -20.10 27.64
N PRO A 349 -17.09 -19.31 28.67
CA PRO A 349 -16.34 -18.05 28.50
C PRO A 349 -14.92 -18.36 28.04
N ARG A 350 -14.39 -17.49 27.18
CA ARG A 350 -13.03 -17.58 26.63
C ARG A 350 -12.04 -16.72 27.40
#